data_592b14866631383766d128a08e3bc28d
#
_entry.id   592b14866631383766d128a08e3bc28d
#
_cell.length_a   1.000
_cell.length_b   1.000
_cell.length_c   1.000
_cell.angle_alpha   90.00
_cell.angle_beta   90.00
_cell.angle_gamma   90.00
#
_symmetry.space_group_name_H-M   'P 1'
#
loop_
_entity.id
_entity.type
_entity.pdbx_description
1 polymer ?
#
loop_
_entity_poly.entity_id
_entity_poly.type
_entity_poly.pdbx_seq_one_letter_code
_entity_poly.pdbx_strand_id
1 'polypeptide(L)'
;STFEARGYTAWDVTSPAYLMENSSGIVLCIPTAFLSWTGVALDRKTPLLRSNQALNKQASRILKLFGKKTSLPIISYSGLEQEFFLIDRNFVFGRPDLLTAGRTLFGAKPAKGQEFEDQYYGVMPRRVMSCITEAERELYKLGVPVRTHHNEVAPSQYEIAPVFETANLAIDHNQLMMTVLKKVAKRHGLHCLLHEKPFSGINGSGKHLNYSIGNAEVGTLFEPGETPHENAMFLVFLVAAIRGLHKYGGLLRATVAAASNDHRLGANEAPPAIMSMFLGDQLTDILEQFRVGQVRGSKGKRLMNVGV
;
A
#
# COMPACT_ATOMS: atom_id res chain seq x y z
N SER A 1 -23.89 -0.26 13.28
CA SER A 1 -25.27 0.16 13.16
C SER A 1 -25.73 0.89 14.43
N THR A 2 -26.32 2.04 14.26
CA THR A 2 -26.84 2.87 15.36
C THR A 2 -28.15 2.35 15.96
N PHE A 3 -28.71 1.29 15.38
CA PHE A 3 -29.94 0.67 15.88
C PHE A 3 -29.73 -0.25 17.08
N GLU A 4 -28.50 -0.70 17.28
CA GLU A 4 -28.18 -1.48 18.47
C GLU A 4 -27.40 -0.60 19.43
N ALA A 5 -27.91 -0.43 20.66
CA ALA A 5 -27.22 0.31 21.73
C ALA A 5 -25.87 -0.29 22.16
N ARG A 6 -25.36 -1.27 21.40
CA ARG A 6 -24.12 -2.00 21.65
C ARG A 6 -22.91 -1.43 20.93
N GLY A 7 -23.12 -0.54 19.96
CA GLY A 7 -22.04 0.06 19.19
C GLY A 7 -22.26 1.56 18.96
N TYR A 8 -21.17 2.28 18.76
CA TYR A 8 -21.18 3.70 18.43
C TYR A 8 -20.08 4.05 17.43
N THR A 9 -20.25 5.16 16.73
CA THR A 9 -19.24 5.75 15.85
C THR A 9 -18.51 6.88 16.56
N ALA A 10 -17.20 6.95 16.39
CA ALA A 10 -16.37 8.06 16.80
C ALA A 10 -15.70 8.69 15.58
N TRP A 11 -15.70 10.01 15.50
CA TRP A 11 -15.03 10.69 14.39
C TRP A 11 -13.53 10.51 14.48
N ASP A 12 -12.91 10.20 13.32
CA ASP A 12 -11.48 10.18 13.20
C ASP A 12 -10.98 11.60 12.85
N VAL A 13 -10.49 12.29 13.85
CA VAL A 13 -9.95 13.65 13.71
C VAL A 13 -8.57 13.69 13.00
N THR A 14 -7.99 12.53 12.69
CA THR A 14 -6.71 12.42 12.00
C THR A 14 -6.86 12.24 10.48
N SER A 15 -8.11 12.12 10.00
CA SER A 15 -8.46 12.10 8.57
C SER A 15 -9.41 13.24 8.24
N PRO A 16 -9.17 14.00 7.16
CA PRO A 16 -10.06 15.10 6.78
C PRO A 16 -11.40 14.58 6.28
N ALA A 17 -12.47 15.34 6.55
CA ALA A 17 -13.74 15.16 5.88
C ALA A 17 -13.63 15.62 4.42
N TYR A 18 -14.41 15.00 3.55
CA TYR A 18 -14.39 15.30 2.12
C TYR A 18 -15.79 15.29 1.50
N LEU A 19 -15.93 15.92 0.33
CA LEU A 19 -17.16 15.92 -0.43
C LEU A 19 -17.08 14.93 -1.59
N MET A 20 -18.09 14.09 -1.72
CA MET A 20 -18.19 13.13 -2.82
C MET A 20 -19.50 13.32 -3.58
N GLU A 21 -19.39 13.48 -4.89
CA GLU A 21 -20.53 13.49 -5.77
C GLU A 21 -21.03 12.07 -6.06
N ASN A 22 -22.33 11.87 -5.99
CA ASN A 22 -23.01 10.65 -6.38
C ASN A 22 -24.30 10.98 -7.14
N SER A 23 -25.09 9.96 -7.50
CA SER A 23 -26.36 10.14 -8.22
C SER A 23 -27.42 10.92 -7.43
N SER A 24 -27.28 11.03 -6.13
CA SER A 24 -28.20 11.75 -5.24
C SER A 24 -27.75 13.18 -4.93
N GLY A 25 -26.59 13.62 -5.48
CA GLY A 25 -26.00 14.93 -5.24
C GLY A 25 -24.65 14.86 -4.53
N ILE A 26 -24.31 15.89 -3.76
CA ILE A 26 -23.06 15.99 -3.02
C ILE A 26 -23.26 15.50 -1.60
N VAL A 27 -22.40 14.57 -1.15
CA VAL A 27 -22.42 13.98 0.19
C VAL A 27 -21.17 14.40 0.94
N LEU A 28 -21.34 14.91 2.15
CA LEU A 28 -20.23 15.10 3.10
C LEU A 28 -19.89 13.76 3.75
N CYS A 29 -18.66 13.30 3.52
CA CYS A 29 -18.11 12.09 4.11
C CYS A 29 -17.21 12.46 5.28
N ILE A 30 -17.49 11.92 6.45
CA ILE A 30 -16.70 12.13 7.67
C ILE A 30 -16.07 10.80 8.06
N PRO A 31 -14.73 10.66 8.04
CA PRO A 31 -14.09 9.44 8.50
C PRO A 31 -14.44 9.11 9.95
N THR A 32 -14.84 7.88 10.20
CA THR A 32 -15.26 7.42 11.53
C THR A 32 -14.67 6.06 11.87
N ALA A 33 -14.45 5.83 13.16
CA ALA A 33 -14.19 4.51 13.74
C ALA A 33 -15.47 3.95 14.34
N PHE A 34 -15.66 2.64 14.28
CA PHE A 34 -16.80 1.97 14.85
C PHE A 34 -16.38 1.03 15.99
N LEU A 35 -16.97 1.27 17.17
CA LEU A 35 -16.61 0.60 18.42
C LEU A 35 -17.85 0.03 19.11
N SER A 36 -17.66 -1.07 19.83
CA SER A 36 -18.66 -1.55 20.77
C SER A 36 -18.75 -0.60 21.97
N TRP A 37 -19.81 -0.72 22.76
CA TRP A 37 -19.97 0.03 24.00
C TRP A 37 -18.87 -0.26 25.03
N THR A 38 -18.20 -1.41 24.94
CA THR A 38 -17.04 -1.76 25.78
C THR A 38 -15.70 -1.29 25.19
N GLY A 39 -15.72 -0.61 24.03
CA GLY A 39 -14.53 -0.13 23.35
C GLY A 39 -13.82 -1.18 22.48
N VAL A 40 -14.42 -2.35 22.24
CA VAL A 40 -13.89 -3.33 21.31
C VAL A 40 -14.08 -2.82 19.88
N ALA A 41 -13.05 -2.96 19.03
CA ALA A 41 -13.11 -2.56 17.63
C ALA A 41 -14.12 -3.41 16.86
N LEU A 42 -14.99 -2.75 16.11
CA LEU A 42 -15.95 -3.36 15.19
C LEU A 42 -15.61 -3.06 13.73
N ASP A 43 -14.52 -2.36 13.49
CA ASP A 43 -13.98 -1.99 12.18
C ASP A 43 -12.48 -2.32 12.07
N ARG A 44 -11.87 -1.92 10.96
CA ARG A 44 -10.43 -2.05 10.73
C ARG A 44 -9.64 -0.78 11.07
N LYS A 45 -10.30 0.37 11.15
CA LYS A 45 -9.69 1.66 11.45
C LYS A 45 -9.24 1.77 12.90
N THR A 46 -10.05 1.31 13.84
CA THR A 46 -9.73 1.32 15.27
C THR A 46 -8.42 0.57 15.60
N PRO A 47 -8.18 -0.67 15.10
CA PRO A 47 -6.89 -1.35 15.29
C PRO A 47 -5.72 -0.56 14.73
N LEU A 48 -5.86 0.05 13.56
CA LEU A 48 -4.81 0.87 12.95
C LEU A 48 -4.47 2.08 13.82
N LEU A 49 -5.46 2.85 14.26
CA LEU A 49 -5.25 4.01 15.14
C LEU A 49 -4.58 3.61 16.46
N ARG A 50 -5.03 2.52 17.06
CA ARG A 50 -4.41 1.97 18.29
C ARG A 50 -2.99 1.49 18.08
N SER A 51 -2.69 0.88 16.92
CA SER A 51 -1.34 0.48 16.57
C SER A 51 -0.38 1.67 16.45
N ASN A 52 -0.84 2.79 15.86
CA ASN A 52 -0.07 4.03 15.80
C ASN A 52 0.21 4.61 17.19
N GLN A 53 -0.76 4.56 18.11
CA GLN A 53 -0.54 4.98 19.50
C GLN A 53 0.50 4.10 20.20
N ALA A 54 0.40 2.79 20.03
CA ALA A 54 1.36 1.83 20.59
C ALA A 54 2.77 2.02 20.00
N LEU A 55 2.86 2.24 18.67
CA LEU A 55 4.10 2.55 17.98
C LEU A 55 4.73 3.82 18.56
N ASN A 56 3.97 4.92 18.63
CA ASN A 56 4.46 6.17 19.20
C ASN A 56 5.05 5.98 20.61
N LYS A 57 4.31 5.30 21.48
CA LYS A 57 4.75 5.04 22.86
C LYS A 57 6.09 4.31 22.92
N GLN A 58 6.29 3.29 22.10
CA GLN A 58 7.50 2.47 22.14
C GLN A 58 8.66 3.13 21.39
N ALA A 59 8.41 3.71 20.22
CA ALA A 59 9.43 4.43 19.47
C ALA A 59 9.97 5.62 20.25
N SER A 60 9.12 6.40 20.91
CA SER A 60 9.53 7.51 21.79
C SER A 60 10.39 7.05 22.98
N ARG A 61 10.12 5.86 23.54
CA ARG A 61 10.99 5.26 24.57
C ARG A 61 12.39 4.99 24.05
N ILE A 62 12.50 4.40 22.86
CA ILE A 62 13.79 4.10 22.23
C ILE A 62 14.54 5.39 21.91
N LEU A 63 13.88 6.39 21.31
CA LEU A 63 14.50 7.68 20.99
C LEU A 63 15.09 8.37 22.22
N LYS A 64 14.42 8.31 23.37
CA LYS A 64 14.94 8.84 24.63
C LYS A 64 16.27 8.20 25.05
N LEU A 65 16.46 6.89 24.80
CA LEU A 65 17.73 6.20 25.10
C LEU A 65 18.86 6.70 24.21
N PHE A 66 18.55 7.18 23.00
CA PHE A 66 19.51 7.83 22.10
C PHE A 66 19.64 9.34 22.35
N GLY A 67 19.10 9.86 23.46
CA GLY A 67 19.17 11.29 23.78
C GLY A 67 18.31 12.18 22.86
N LYS A 68 17.47 11.59 21.99
CA LYS A 68 16.60 12.33 21.09
C LYS A 68 15.30 12.71 21.81
N LYS A 69 14.93 13.98 21.72
CA LYS A 69 13.66 14.51 22.23
C LYS A 69 12.82 14.94 21.02
N THR A 70 11.54 14.69 21.08
CA THR A 70 10.56 15.17 20.10
C THR A 70 9.29 15.57 20.82
N SER A 71 8.70 16.68 20.38
CA SER A 71 7.38 17.17 20.84
C SER A 71 6.26 16.55 20.02
N LEU A 72 6.58 16.09 18.80
CA LEU A 72 5.63 15.46 17.90
C LEU A 72 5.56 13.94 18.11
N PRO A 73 4.40 13.33 17.93
CA PRO A 73 4.28 11.87 17.98
C PRO A 73 5.07 11.21 16.86
N ILE A 74 5.60 10.02 17.11
CA ILE A 74 6.15 9.15 16.08
C ILE A 74 4.98 8.43 15.41
N ILE A 75 4.91 8.53 14.09
CA ILE A 75 3.80 8.01 13.28
C ILE A 75 4.35 7.04 12.23
N SER A 76 3.51 6.09 11.82
CA SER A 76 3.78 5.31 10.61
C SER A 76 3.34 6.10 9.36
N TYR A 77 4.14 6.01 8.31
CA TYR A 77 3.86 6.55 6.99
C TYR A 77 3.75 5.42 5.99
N SER A 78 2.90 5.59 5.00
CA SER A 78 2.72 4.63 3.92
C SER A 78 2.62 5.34 2.58
N GLY A 79 3.30 4.79 1.57
CA GLY A 79 3.08 5.08 0.16
C GLY A 79 2.47 3.84 -0.48
N LEU A 80 1.25 3.95 -0.96
CA LEU A 80 0.51 2.84 -1.54
C LEU A 80 0.53 2.95 -3.06
N GLU A 81 1.09 1.95 -3.72
CA GLU A 81 1.13 1.82 -5.18
C GLU A 81 -0.03 0.94 -5.62
N GLN A 82 -1.02 1.52 -6.30
CA GLN A 82 -2.19 0.78 -6.75
C GLN A 82 -2.06 0.37 -8.19
N GLU A 83 -1.86 -0.92 -8.42
CA GLU A 83 -1.97 -1.52 -9.74
C GLU A 83 -3.41 -1.89 -10.09
N PHE A 84 -3.74 -1.83 -11.38
CA PHE A 84 -5.06 -2.15 -11.89
C PHE A 84 -5.04 -2.42 -13.39
N PHE A 85 -6.09 -3.10 -13.89
CA PHE A 85 -6.28 -3.28 -15.32
C PHE A 85 -7.40 -2.37 -15.83
N LEU A 86 -7.21 -1.79 -17.01
CA LEU A 86 -8.26 -1.08 -17.75
C LEU A 86 -8.55 -1.82 -19.05
N ILE A 87 -9.74 -2.37 -19.16
CA ILE A 87 -10.18 -3.12 -20.34
C ILE A 87 -11.43 -2.50 -20.96
N ASP A 88 -11.66 -2.74 -22.23
CA ASP A 88 -12.84 -2.23 -22.91
C ASP A 88 -14.11 -2.79 -22.26
N ARG A 89 -15.03 -1.92 -21.92
CA ARG A 89 -16.26 -2.25 -21.21
C ARG A 89 -17.17 -3.22 -21.99
N ASN A 90 -17.16 -3.14 -23.33
CA ASN A 90 -17.99 -4.00 -24.16
C ASN A 90 -17.54 -5.45 -24.07
N PHE A 91 -16.24 -5.70 -23.95
CA PHE A 91 -15.72 -7.06 -23.75
C PHE A 91 -16.10 -7.62 -22.37
N VAL A 92 -16.17 -6.76 -21.34
CA VAL A 92 -16.61 -7.21 -20.00
C VAL A 92 -18.05 -7.68 -20.02
N PHE A 93 -18.94 -6.96 -20.71
CA PHE A 93 -20.35 -7.33 -20.77
C PHE A 93 -20.60 -8.66 -21.48
N GLY A 94 -19.71 -9.08 -22.37
CA GLY A 94 -19.75 -10.39 -23.00
C GLY A 94 -19.17 -11.54 -22.15
N ARG A 95 -18.69 -11.24 -20.92
CA ARG A 95 -17.96 -12.19 -20.05
C ARG A 95 -18.61 -12.29 -18.67
N PRO A 96 -19.48 -13.29 -18.44
CA PRO A 96 -20.11 -13.50 -17.13
C PRO A 96 -19.10 -13.67 -15.98
N ASP A 97 -17.97 -14.30 -16.24
CA ASP A 97 -16.89 -14.49 -15.25
C ASP A 97 -16.26 -13.16 -14.79
N LEU A 98 -16.00 -12.21 -15.71
CA LEU A 98 -15.53 -10.87 -15.34
C LEU A 98 -16.58 -10.09 -14.55
N LEU A 99 -17.87 -10.21 -14.91
CA LEU A 99 -18.94 -9.51 -14.22
C LEU A 99 -19.18 -10.04 -12.80
N THR A 100 -19.09 -11.34 -12.60
CA THR A 100 -19.42 -11.98 -11.31
C THR A 100 -18.22 -12.19 -10.41
N ALA A 101 -17.07 -12.57 -10.96
CA ALA A 101 -15.88 -12.90 -10.21
C ALA A 101 -14.78 -11.80 -10.27
N GLY A 102 -14.91 -10.82 -11.18
CA GLY A 102 -13.86 -9.81 -11.41
C GLY A 102 -12.59 -10.38 -12.06
N ARG A 103 -12.63 -11.65 -12.51
CA ARG A 103 -11.53 -12.35 -13.17
C ARG A 103 -12.06 -13.29 -14.26
N THR A 104 -11.18 -13.64 -15.20
CA THR A 104 -11.47 -14.69 -16.15
C THR A 104 -11.31 -16.08 -15.49
N LEU A 105 -12.26 -16.97 -15.71
CA LEU A 105 -12.20 -18.36 -15.26
C LEU A 105 -11.70 -19.30 -16.38
N PHE A 106 -11.90 -18.91 -17.63
CA PHE A 106 -11.50 -19.63 -18.83
C PHE A 106 -11.18 -18.65 -19.97
N GLY A 107 -10.51 -19.10 -20.99
CA GLY A 107 -10.21 -18.32 -22.20
C GLY A 107 -8.83 -18.64 -22.76
N ALA A 108 -8.57 -18.13 -23.94
CA ALA A 108 -7.25 -18.22 -24.58
C ALA A 108 -6.25 -17.25 -23.95
N LYS A 109 -4.97 -17.54 -24.12
CA LYS A 109 -3.90 -16.59 -23.79
C LYS A 109 -4.05 -15.31 -24.63
N PRO A 110 -3.62 -14.12 -24.11
CA PRO A 110 -3.60 -12.92 -24.91
C PRO A 110 -2.65 -13.06 -26.11
N ALA A 111 -2.91 -12.32 -27.19
CA ALA A 111 -2.05 -12.30 -28.37
C ALA A 111 -0.64 -11.78 -28.07
N LYS A 112 -0.52 -10.83 -27.13
CA LYS A 112 0.74 -10.33 -26.58
C LYS A 112 0.84 -10.73 -25.12
N GLY A 113 2.01 -11.25 -24.73
CA GLY A 113 2.35 -11.56 -23.34
C GLY A 113 3.18 -10.45 -22.70
N GLN A 114 4.19 -10.85 -21.96
CA GLN A 114 5.10 -9.97 -21.23
C GLN A 114 6.55 -10.08 -21.74
N GLU A 115 6.71 -10.49 -22.99
CA GLU A 115 8.00 -10.70 -23.61
C GLU A 115 8.78 -9.38 -23.60
N PHE A 116 10.03 -9.45 -23.14
CA PHE A 116 10.94 -8.31 -23.01
C PHE A 116 10.41 -7.13 -22.21
N GLU A 117 9.33 -7.31 -21.44
CA GLU A 117 8.67 -6.24 -20.66
C GLU A 117 8.24 -5.05 -21.54
N ASP A 118 7.94 -5.29 -22.81
CA ASP A 118 7.66 -4.26 -23.81
C ASP A 118 6.43 -3.42 -23.46
N GLN A 119 5.46 -3.97 -22.70
CA GLN A 119 4.30 -3.23 -22.23
C GLN A 119 4.69 -2.14 -21.24
N TYR A 120 5.62 -2.43 -20.33
CA TYR A 120 6.09 -1.50 -19.31
C TYR A 120 6.74 -0.26 -19.93
N TYR A 121 7.55 -0.44 -20.98
CA TYR A 121 8.23 0.64 -21.70
C TYR A 121 7.42 1.22 -22.86
N GLY A 122 6.23 0.70 -23.11
CA GLY A 122 5.37 1.10 -24.21
C GLY A 122 4.68 2.44 -23.99
N VAL A 123 4.12 2.98 -25.06
CA VAL A 123 3.31 4.19 -25.03
C VAL A 123 1.93 3.85 -24.46
N MET A 124 1.48 4.62 -23.46
CA MET A 124 0.14 4.47 -22.90
C MET A 124 -0.92 4.84 -23.95
N PRO A 125 -1.93 3.98 -24.18
CA PRO A 125 -2.99 4.27 -25.15
C PRO A 125 -3.72 5.57 -24.81
N ARG A 126 -4.04 6.39 -25.81
CA ARG A 126 -4.66 7.71 -25.63
C ARG A 126 -5.91 7.68 -24.76
N ARG A 127 -6.81 6.68 -24.96
CA ARG A 127 -8.03 6.54 -24.17
C ARG A 127 -7.73 6.26 -22.69
N VAL A 128 -6.72 5.45 -22.43
CA VAL A 128 -6.26 5.13 -21.05
C VAL A 128 -5.64 6.36 -20.41
N MET A 129 -4.76 7.06 -21.11
CA MET A 129 -4.17 8.31 -20.63
C MET A 129 -5.25 9.34 -20.25
N SER A 130 -6.26 9.52 -21.10
CA SER A 130 -7.38 10.43 -20.80
C SER A 130 -8.16 9.99 -19.56
N CYS A 131 -8.38 8.69 -19.39
CA CYS A 131 -9.05 8.12 -18.22
C CYS A 131 -8.24 8.37 -16.94
N ILE A 132 -6.95 8.07 -16.95
CA ILE A 132 -6.07 8.23 -15.78
C ILE A 132 -5.94 9.71 -15.42
N THR A 133 -5.73 10.60 -16.40
CA THR A 133 -5.65 12.06 -16.16
C THR A 133 -6.95 12.62 -15.57
N GLU A 134 -8.12 12.14 -15.99
CA GLU A 134 -9.39 12.55 -15.38
C GLU A 134 -9.48 12.01 -13.94
N ALA A 135 -9.10 10.76 -13.72
CA ALA A 135 -9.09 10.17 -12.37
C ALA A 135 -8.17 10.96 -11.42
N GLU A 136 -6.97 11.34 -11.86
CA GLU A 136 -6.05 12.17 -11.08
C GLU A 136 -6.68 13.52 -10.69
N ARG A 137 -7.35 14.19 -11.63
CA ARG A 137 -8.04 15.45 -11.35
C ARG A 137 -9.13 15.31 -10.29
N GLU A 138 -9.91 14.22 -10.36
CA GLU A 138 -10.92 13.92 -9.33
C GLU A 138 -10.27 13.59 -7.98
N LEU A 139 -9.15 12.88 -7.99
CA LEU A 139 -8.39 12.54 -6.78
C LEU A 139 -7.77 13.79 -6.13
N TYR A 140 -7.22 14.71 -6.91
CA TYR A 140 -6.72 15.99 -6.37
C TYR A 140 -7.80 16.82 -5.68
N LYS A 141 -9.04 16.81 -6.19
CA LYS A 141 -10.18 17.46 -5.52
C LYS A 141 -10.52 16.83 -4.17
N LEU A 142 -10.21 15.54 -4.00
CA LEU A 142 -10.40 14.79 -2.75
C LEU A 142 -9.18 14.89 -1.82
N GLY A 143 -8.12 15.60 -2.23
CA GLY A 143 -6.89 15.74 -1.45
C GLY A 143 -5.90 14.57 -1.59
N VAL A 144 -6.14 13.63 -2.50
CA VAL A 144 -5.23 12.50 -2.75
C VAL A 144 -4.05 12.98 -3.59
N PRO A 145 -2.80 12.94 -3.06
CA PRO A 145 -1.64 13.55 -3.73
C PRO A 145 -1.01 12.57 -4.73
N VAL A 146 -1.69 12.27 -5.83
CA VAL A 146 -1.13 11.42 -6.89
C VAL A 146 0.17 12.04 -7.41
N ARG A 147 1.22 11.24 -7.53
CA ARG A 147 2.53 11.69 -7.98
C ARG A 147 2.91 11.16 -9.35
N THR A 148 2.65 9.89 -9.60
CA THR A 148 3.04 9.25 -10.86
C THR A 148 2.02 8.20 -11.28
N HIS A 149 1.99 7.94 -12.58
CA HIS A 149 1.32 6.80 -13.18
C HIS A 149 2.19 6.26 -14.33
N HIS A 150 2.09 4.99 -14.60
CA HIS A 150 2.81 4.32 -15.68
C HIS A 150 2.12 3.03 -16.13
N ASN A 151 2.61 2.48 -17.24
CA ASN A 151 2.25 1.13 -17.65
C ASN A 151 2.90 0.11 -16.74
N GLU A 152 2.18 -0.98 -16.48
CA GLU A 152 2.72 -2.17 -15.84
C GLU A 152 3.13 -3.24 -16.87
N VAL A 153 3.75 -4.33 -16.39
CA VAL A 153 4.34 -5.38 -17.23
C VAL A 153 3.27 -6.14 -18.02
N ALA A 154 2.08 -6.37 -17.42
CA ALA A 154 1.02 -7.07 -18.11
C ALA A 154 0.29 -6.16 -19.12
N PRO A 155 -0.19 -6.71 -20.25
CA PRO A 155 -1.02 -5.97 -21.19
C PRO A 155 -2.25 -5.36 -20.53
N SER A 156 -2.50 -4.08 -20.77
CA SER A 156 -3.60 -3.30 -20.21
C SER A 156 -3.55 -3.14 -18.68
N GLN A 157 -2.39 -3.30 -18.08
CA GLN A 157 -2.14 -3.05 -16.67
C GLN A 157 -1.43 -1.70 -16.48
N TYR A 158 -1.83 -0.99 -15.43
CA TYR A 158 -1.34 0.36 -15.10
C TYR A 158 -1.21 0.48 -13.60
N GLU A 159 -0.39 1.45 -13.16
CA GLU A 159 -0.23 1.81 -11.76
C GLU A 159 -0.46 3.30 -11.55
N ILE A 160 -0.99 3.63 -10.37
CA ILE A 160 -0.99 4.99 -9.82
C ILE A 160 -0.32 4.94 -8.45
N ALA A 161 0.67 5.82 -8.25
CA ALA A 161 1.38 5.96 -7.00
C ALA A 161 1.24 7.40 -6.44
N PRO A 162 0.61 7.58 -5.27
CA PRO A 162 0.56 8.86 -4.57
C PRO A 162 1.86 9.12 -3.80
N VAL A 163 2.06 10.35 -3.36
CA VAL A 163 3.05 10.68 -2.33
C VAL A 163 2.69 9.95 -1.05
N PHE A 164 3.69 9.52 -0.29
CA PHE A 164 3.47 8.91 1.01
C PHE A 164 2.82 9.89 1.99
N GLU A 165 1.96 9.37 2.83
CA GLU A 165 1.23 10.10 3.86
C GLU A 165 1.25 9.32 5.18
N THR A 166 0.67 9.87 6.24
CA THR A 166 0.43 9.07 7.46
C THR A 166 -0.38 7.82 7.10
N ALA A 167 -0.02 6.66 7.64
CA ALA A 167 -0.60 5.38 7.20
C ALA A 167 -2.13 5.36 7.25
N ASN A 168 -2.74 6.01 8.26
CA ASN A 168 -4.20 6.11 8.35
C ASN A 168 -4.80 6.86 7.15
N LEU A 169 -4.23 8.01 6.79
CA LEU A 169 -4.70 8.82 5.67
C LEU A 169 -4.42 8.14 4.32
N ALA A 170 -3.23 7.58 4.15
CA ALA A 170 -2.85 6.85 2.94
C ALA A 170 -3.82 5.70 2.63
N ILE A 171 -4.28 4.97 3.66
CA ILE A 171 -5.24 3.88 3.51
C ILE A 171 -6.62 4.42 3.10
N ASP A 172 -7.10 5.50 3.73
CA ASP A 172 -8.36 6.15 3.34
C ASP A 172 -8.29 6.65 1.89
N HIS A 173 -7.19 7.30 1.51
CA HIS A 173 -6.96 7.78 0.15
C HIS A 173 -6.91 6.64 -0.88
N ASN A 174 -6.34 5.49 -0.54
CA ASN A 174 -6.35 4.34 -1.44
C ASN A 174 -7.78 3.80 -1.68
N GLN A 175 -8.65 3.78 -0.66
CA GLN A 175 -10.06 3.41 -0.83
C GLN A 175 -10.79 4.38 -1.76
N LEU A 176 -10.52 5.68 -1.62
CA LEU A 176 -11.06 6.71 -2.52
C LEU A 176 -10.54 6.52 -3.95
N MET A 177 -9.25 6.26 -4.11
CA MET A 177 -8.60 6.02 -5.40
C MET A 177 -9.24 4.84 -6.14
N MET A 178 -9.44 3.72 -5.48
CA MET A 178 -10.11 2.55 -6.08
C MET A 178 -11.55 2.87 -6.52
N THR A 179 -12.24 3.70 -5.76
CA THR A 179 -13.61 4.13 -6.07
C THR A 179 -13.64 5.07 -7.28
N VAL A 180 -12.75 6.07 -7.30
CA VAL A 180 -12.63 7.06 -8.38
C VAL A 180 -12.23 6.37 -9.68
N LEU A 181 -11.22 5.48 -9.67
CA LEU A 181 -10.78 4.73 -10.85
C LEU A 181 -11.94 3.97 -11.50
N LYS A 182 -12.74 3.25 -10.71
CA LYS A 182 -13.93 2.53 -11.22
C LYS A 182 -14.98 3.48 -11.81
N LYS A 183 -15.21 4.64 -11.17
CA LYS A 183 -16.19 5.64 -11.60
C LYS A 183 -15.76 6.29 -12.91
N VAL A 184 -14.51 6.74 -12.99
CA VAL A 184 -13.98 7.43 -14.17
C VAL A 184 -13.80 6.48 -15.34
N ALA A 185 -13.31 5.27 -15.13
CA ALA A 185 -13.17 4.27 -16.20
C ALA A 185 -14.48 4.08 -16.99
N LYS A 186 -15.63 4.06 -16.29
CA LYS A 186 -16.96 3.94 -16.93
C LYS A 186 -17.27 5.10 -17.88
N ARG A 187 -16.82 6.31 -17.59
CA ARG A 187 -17.01 7.50 -18.43
C ARG A 187 -16.23 7.39 -19.75
N HIS A 188 -15.09 6.70 -19.71
CA HIS A 188 -14.23 6.47 -20.87
C HIS A 188 -14.52 5.16 -21.63
N GLY A 189 -15.64 4.49 -21.35
CA GLY A 189 -15.97 3.19 -21.95
C GLY A 189 -15.02 2.07 -21.56
N LEU A 190 -14.34 2.25 -20.41
CA LEU A 190 -13.43 1.28 -19.83
C LEU A 190 -14.03 0.63 -18.58
N HIS A 191 -13.49 -0.50 -18.20
CA HIS A 191 -13.77 -1.19 -16.94
C HIS A 191 -12.48 -1.37 -16.18
N CYS A 192 -12.44 -0.87 -14.93
CA CYS A 192 -11.30 -0.99 -14.03
C CYS A 192 -11.42 -2.28 -13.23
N LEU A 193 -10.49 -3.22 -13.44
CA LEU A 193 -10.38 -4.44 -12.65
C LEU A 193 -9.36 -4.20 -11.53
N LEU A 194 -9.80 -4.42 -10.30
CA LEU A 194 -9.00 -4.34 -9.09
C LEU A 194 -8.80 -5.71 -8.43
N HIS A 195 -9.21 -6.77 -9.09
CA HIS A 195 -8.92 -8.15 -8.67
C HIS A 195 -7.41 -8.37 -8.76
N GLU A 196 -6.83 -9.02 -7.77
CA GLU A 196 -5.37 -9.20 -7.66
C GLU A 196 -4.80 -10.07 -8.79
N LYS A 197 -5.60 -10.99 -9.34
CA LYS A 197 -5.22 -11.86 -10.47
C LYS A 197 -6.36 -12.02 -11.46
N PRO A 198 -6.67 -10.97 -12.26
CA PRO A 198 -7.82 -11.05 -13.17
C PRO A 198 -7.59 -11.97 -14.37
N PHE A 199 -6.32 -12.19 -14.76
CA PHE A 199 -5.97 -13.02 -15.91
C PHE A 199 -4.87 -14.02 -15.56
N SER A 200 -5.08 -15.27 -15.95
CA SER A 200 -4.08 -16.33 -15.76
C SER A 200 -2.91 -16.16 -16.73
N GLY A 201 -1.69 -16.51 -16.27
CA GLY A 201 -0.50 -16.54 -17.11
C GLY A 201 0.20 -15.21 -17.35
N ILE A 202 -0.29 -14.11 -16.77
CA ILE A 202 0.36 -12.78 -16.76
C ILE A 202 0.41 -12.24 -15.34
N ASN A 203 1.06 -11.11 -15.12
CA ASN A 203 1.15 -10.45 -13.81
C ASN A 203 -0.24 -10.16 -13.23
N GLY A 204 -0.30 -10.09 -11.92
CA GLY A 204 -1.45 -9.61 -11.17
C GLY A 204 -1.25 -8.19 -10.67
N SER A 205 -2.31 -7.61 -10.10
CA SER A 205 -2.31 -6.26 -9.55
C SER A 205 -2.08 -6.28 -8.04
N GLY A 206 -1.09 -5.53 -7.58
CA GLY A 206 -0.75 -5.34 -6.18
C GLY A 206 -1.26 -4.03 -5.60
N LYS A 207 -1.03 -3.93 -4.31
CA LYS A 207 -1.04 -2.70 -3.53
C LYS A 207 0.27 -2.69 -2.75
N HIS A 208 1.37 -2.35 -3.42
CA HIS A 208 2.67 -2.33 -2.77
C HIS A 208 2.68 -1.27 -1.67
N LEU A 209 3.16 -1.65 -0.51
CA LEU A 209 3.19 -0.80 0.66
C LEU A 209 4.63 -0.35 0.95
N ASN A 210 4.96 0.87 0.58
CA ASN A 210 6.15 1.52 1.08
C ASN A 210 5.88 2.01 2.51
N TYR A 211 6.71 1.62 3.45
CA TYR A 211 6.48 1.85 4.87
C TYR A 211 7.65 2.56 5.54
N SER A 212 7.35 3.54 6.38
CA SER A 212 8.32 4.25 7.19
C SER A 212 7.71 4.64 8.54
N ILE A 213 8.58 4.98 9.50
CA ILE A 213 8.20 5.54 10.80
C ILE A 213 9.05 6.75 11.12
N GLY A 214 8.45 7.77 11.72
CA GLY A 214 9.16 9.00 12.08
C GLY A 214 8.24 10.15 12.36
N ASN A 215 8.77 11.35 12.28
CA ASN A 215 8.03 12.62 12.28
C ASN A 215 8.85 13.74 11.68
N ALA A 216 8.30 14.96 11.62
CA ALA A 216 8.97 16.11 11.02
C ALA A 216 10.21 16.58 11.78
N GLU A 217 10.33 16.29 13.08
CA GLU A 217 11.46 16.73 13.91
C GLU A 217 12.66 15.78 13.84
N VAL A 218 12.41 14.48 13.77
CA VAL A 218 13.48 13.45 13.80
C VAL A 218 13.74 12.82 12.44
N GLY A 219 12.91 13.11 11.45
CA GLY A 219 12.96 12.44 10.14
C GLY A 219 12.47 11.00 10.19
N THR A 220 12.84 10.22 9.16
CA THR A 220 12.57 8.78 9.15
C THR A 220 13.55 8.02 10.05
N LEU A 221 13.04 7.08 10.84
CA LEU A 221 13.86 6.24 11.71
C LEU A 221 14.50 5.07 10.94
N PHE A 222 14.16 4.92 9.66
CA PHE A 222 14.79 3.98 8.73
C PHE A 222 15.85 4.65 7.83
N GLU A 223 16.34 5.85 8.21
CA GLU A 223 17.43 6.50 7.49
C GLU A 223 18.77 5.89 7.89
N PRO A 224 19.44 5.16 6.98
CA PRO A 224 20.73 4.53 7.29
C PRO A 224 21.87 5.53 7.46
N GLY A 225 21.76 6.71 6.83
CA GLY A 225 22.83 7.69 6.78
C GLY A 225 23.99 7.26 5.87
N GLU A 226 25.13 7.95 6.00
CA GLU A 226 26.33 7.66 5.20
C GLU A 226 27.12 6.43 5.72
N THR A 227 27.03 6.19 7.02
CA THR A 227 27.71 5.07 7.70
C THR A 227 26.69 4.22 8.47
N PRO A 228 25.91 3.36 7.77
CA PRO A 228 24.83 2.58 8.40
C PRO A 228 25.28 1.71 9.57
N HIS A 229 26.51 1.20 9.53
CA HIS A 229 27.11 0.37 10.57
C HIS A 229 27.44 1.14 11.86
N GLU A 230 27.54 2.47 11.80
CA GLU A 230 27.74 3.35 12.97
C GLU A 230 26.42 3.95 13.47
N ASN A 231 25.35 3.84 12.69
CA ASN A 231 24.03 4.38 13.03
C ASN A 231 23.23 3.39 13.88
N ALA A 232 23.60 3.33 15.17
CA ALA A 232 22.95 2.40 16.11
C ALA A 232 21.44 2.63 16.24
N MET A 233 20.95 3.86 16.08
CA MET A 233 19.51 4.16 16.11
C MET A 233 18.80 3.49 14.93
N PHE A 234 19.29 3.68 13.70
CA PHE A 234 18.78 3.02 12.52
C PHE A 234 18.76 1.50 12.68
N LEU A 235 19.90 0.92 13.11
CA LEU A 235 20.04 -0.53 13.29
C LEU A 235 19.03 -1.10 14.30
N VAL A 236 18.78 -0.40 15.41
CA VAL A 236 17.81 -0.83 16.42
C VAL A 236 16.39 -0.84 15.82
N PHE A 237 15.98 0.20 15.09
CA PHE A 237 14.67 0.23 14.46
C PHE A 237 14.53 -0.80 13.33
N LEU A 238 15.57 -0.99 12.52
CA LEU A 238 15.61 -2.03 11.49
C LEU A 238 15.44 -3.43 12.10
N VAL A 239 16.24 -3.78 13.12
CA VAL A 239 16.17 -5.09 13.77
C VAL A 239 14.83 -5.27 14.49
N ALA A 240 14.26 -4.22 15.05
CA ALA A 240 12.92 -4.28 15.64
C ALA A 240 11.85 -4.60 14.58
N ALA A 241 11.93 -4.03 13.38
CA ALA A 241 11.05 -4.34 12.27
C ALA A 241 11.22 -5.80 11.81
N ILE A 242 12.45 -6.26 11.58
CA ILE A 242 12.78 -7.65 11.23
C ILE A 242 12.20 -8.62 12.26
N ARG A 243 12.43 -8.35 13.54
CA ARG A 243 11.90 -9.19 14.62
C ARG A 243 10.37 -9.19 14.65
N GLY A 244 9.75 -8.03 14.39
CA GLY A 244 8.29 -7.90 14.30
C GLY A 244 7.71 -8.78 13.20
N LEU A 245 8.29 -8.70 12.01
CA LEU A 245 7.90 -9.52 10.85
C LEU A 245 8.09 -11.02 11.11
N HIS A 246 9.23 -11.41 11.66
CA HIS A 246 9.49 -12.80 12.02
C HIS A 246 8.48 -13.33 13.04
N LYS A 247 8.27 -12.59 14.12
CA LYS A 247 7.38 -13.01 15.22
C LYS A 247 5.92 -13.05 14.83
N TYR A 248 5.47 -12.10 14.00
CA TYR A 248 4.07 -11.90 13.63
C TYR A 248 3.77 -12.17 12.15
N GLY A 249 4.67 -12.88 11.47
CA GLY A 249 4.50 -13.24 10.05
C GLY A 249 3.22 -14.00 9.75
N GLY A 250 2.71 -14.79 10.72
CA GLY A 250 1.40 -15.45 10.59
C GLY A 250 0.24 -14.46 10.49
N LEU A 251 0.28 -13.38 11.29
CA LEU A 251 -0.73 -12.32 11.22
C LEU A 251 -0.63 -11.56 9.89
N LEU A 252 0.58 -11.25 9.44
CA LEU A 252 0.81 -10.56 8.17
C LEU A 252 0.29 -11.40 6.99
N ARG A 253 0.56 -12.72 6.98
CA ARG A 253 -0.02 -13.64 5.98
C ARG A 253 -1.54 -13.63 6.02
N ALA A 254 -2.15 -13.60 7.20
CA ALA A 254 -3.60 -13.53 7.33
C ALA A 254 -4.20 -12.27 6.69
N THR A 255 -3.47 -11.16 6.67
CA THR A 255 -3.94 -9.91 6.03
C THR A 255 -3.97 -9.98 4.51
N VAL A 256 -3.12 -10.79 3.89
CA VAL A 256 -3.04 -10.97 2.43
C VAL A 256 -3.74 -12.25 1.95
N ALA A 257 -4.16 -13.13 2.85
CA ALA A 257 -4.84 -14.39 2.56
C ALA A 257 -6.32 -14.15 2.23
N ALA A 258 -6.58 -13.64 1.04
CA ALA A 258 -7.91 -13.50 0.47
C ALA A 258 -8.07 -14.45 -0.71
N ALA A 259 -9.32 -14.92 -0.97
CA ALA A 259 -9.59 -15.81 -2.10
C ALA A 259 -9.10 -15.26 -3.44
N SER A 260 -9.18 -13.94 -3.63
CA SER A 260 -8.66 -13.25 -4.81
C SER A 260 -7.13 -13.30 -4.93
N ASN A 261 -6.41 -13.40 -3.81
CA ASN A 261 -4.95 -13.52 -3.77
C ASN A 261 -4.42 -14.94 -3.93
N ASP A 262 -5.23 -15.97 -3.75
CA ASP A 262 -4.79 -17.38 -3.83
C ASP A 262 -4.14 -17.72 -5.17
N HIS A 263 -4.61 -17.10 -6.25
CA HIS A 263 -4.06 -17.27 -7.60
C HIS A 263 -2.78 -16.46 -7.87
N ARG A 264 -2.42 -15.57 -6.97
CA ARG A 264 -1.30 -14.64 -7.09
C ARG A 264 -0.15 -14.99 -6.16
N LEU A 265 -0.40 -15.62 -5.02
CA LEU A 265 0.61 -15.95 -4.01
C LEU A 265 1.79 -16.73 -4.60
N GLY A 266 3.01 -16.27 -4.30
CA GLY A 266 4.26 -16.88 -4.78
C GLY A 266 4.62 -16.62 -6.24
N ALA A 267 3.84 -15.86 -6.97
CA ALA A 267 4.16 -15.40 -8.32
C ALA A 267 4.84 -14.02 -8.29
N ASN A 268 5.40 -13.57 -9.42
CA ASN A 268 6.13 -12.30 -9.57
C ASN A 268 5.48 -11.16 -8.79
N GLU A 269 6.29 -10.42 -8.02
CA GLU A 269 5.89 -9.27 -7.19
C GLU A 269 4.63 -9.47 -6.32
N ALA A 270 4.13 -10.70 -6.24
CA ALA A 270 3.01 -11.06 -5.41
C ALA A 270 3.44 -11.28 -3.96
N PRO A 271 2.50 -11.20 -2.99
CA PRO A 271 2.81 -11.61 -1.63
C PRO A 271 3.39 -13.03 -1.60
N PRO A 272 4.52 -13.27 -0.94
CA PRO A 272 5.09 -14.62 -0.86
C PRO A 272 4.19 -15.53 -0.02
N ALA A 273 4.12 -16.81 -0.41
CA ALA A 273 3.47 -17.83 0.41
C ALA A 273 4.16 -17.99 1.77
N ILE A 274 5.47 -17.71 1.81
CA ILE A 274 6.30 -17.69 3.02
C ILE A 274 6.80 -16.24 3.21
N MET A 275 6.43 -15.63 4.32
CA MET A 275 6.94 -14.31 4.67
C MET A 275 8.42 -14.39 5.00
N SER A 276 9.21 -13.65 4.26
CA SER A 276 10.65 -13.46 4.47
C SER A 276 10.98 -11.97 4.29
N MET A 277 12.16 -11.58 4.74
CA MET A 277 12.64 -10.22 4.58
C MET A 277 13.87 -10.22 3.70
N PHE A 278 13.85 -9.43 2.64
CA PHE A 278 15.02 -9.18 1.80
C PHE A 278 15.69 -7.88 2.25
N LEU A 279 16.96 -7.95 2.60
CA LEU A 279 17.73 -6.82 3.11
C LEU A 279 18.70 -6.23 2.08
N GLY A 280 18.86 -6.90 0.96
CA GLY A 280 19.93 -6.60 0.01
C GLY A 280 21.32 -6.96 0.55
N ASP A 281 22.29 -7.02 -0.35
CA ASP A 281 23.64 -7.49 -0.03
C ASP A 281 24.34 -6.61 1.01
N GLN A 282 24.17 -5.29 0.91
CA GLN A 282 24.85 -4.34 1.80
C GLN A 282 24.39 -4.45 3.25
N LEU A 283 23.07 -4.49 3.52
CA LEU A 283 22.55 -4.64 4.89
C LEU A 283 22.83 -6.03 5.43
N THR A 284 22.74 -7.05 4.60
CA THR A 284 23.06 -8.43 4.98
C THR A 284 24.52 -8.52 5.42
N ASP A 285 25.47 -7.96 4.64
CA ASP A 285 26.88 -7.92 5.00
C ASP A 285 27.14 -7.16 6.31
N ILE A 286 26.52 -5.99 6.51
CA ILE A 286 26.63 -5.22 7.75
C ILE A 286 26.16 -6.03 8.95
N LEU A 287 24.99 -6.67 8.88
CA LEU A 287 24.45 -7.46 9.99
C LEU A 287 25.29 -8.69 10.26
N GLU A 288 25.83 -9.33 9.23
CA GLU A 288 26.73 -10.48 9.39
C GLU A 288 28.05 -10.05 10.04
N GLN A 289 28.63 -8.91 9.69
CA GLN A 289 29.78 -8.35 10.35
C GLN A 289 29.54 -8.14 11.86
N PHE A 290 28.36 -7.62 12.23
CA PHE A 290 27.99 -7.52 13.66
C PHE A 290 27.90 -8.89 14.33
N ARG A 291 27.31 -9.88 13.64
CA ARG A 291 27.16 -11.24 14.17
C ARG A 291 28.51 -11.88 14.50
N VAL A 292 29.52 -11.67 13.68
CA VAL A 292 30.87 -12.23 13.89
C VAL A 292 31.80 -11.32 14.70
N GLY A 293 31.32 -10.14 15.14
CA GLY A 293 32.11 -9.19 15.95
C GLY A 293 33.23 -8.49 15.19
N GLN A 294 33.18 -8.45 13.86
CA GLN A 294 34.18 -7.83 12.98
C GLN A 294 33.54 -6.74 12.11
N VAL A 295 33.42 -5.53 12.61
CA VAL A 295 32.85 -4.43 11.84
C VAL A 295 33.94 -3.78 11.00
N ARG A 296 33.91 -4.00 9.68
CA ARG A 296 34.84 -3.38 8.70
C ARG A 296 34.25 -2.14 8.00
N GLY A 297 32.96 -1.92 8.17
CA GLY A 297 32.21 -0.82 7.54
C GLY A 297 31.89 -1.06 6.05
N SER A 298 30.86 -0.39 5.57
CA SER A 298 30.55 -0.29 4.15
C SER A 298 30.59 1.18 3.75
N LYS A 299 31.37 1.53 2.71
CA LYS A 299 31.42 2.88 2.15
C LYS A 299 30.48 2.93 0.93
N GLY A 300 29.51 3.81 0.97
CA GLY A 300 28.70 4.17 -0.20
C GLY A 300 27.25 4.50 0.16
N LYS A 301 26.79 5.65 -0.29
CA LYS A 301 25.37 5.99 -0.36
C LYS A 301 24.71 5.08 -1.38
N ARG A 302 24.05 4.02 -0.94
CA ARG A 302 23.13 3.26 -1.78
C ARG A 302 21.76 3.29 -1.12
N LEU A 303 20.72 3.43 -1.93
CA LEU A 303 19.37 3.22 -1.47
C LEU A 303 19.28 1.82 -0.90
N MET A 304 18.93 1.73 0.39
CA MET A 304 18.70 0.45 1.03
C MET A 304 17.22 0.15 0.96
N ASN A 305 16.86 -0.82 0.13
CA ASN A 305 15.51 -1.32 0.03
C ASN A 305 15.39 -2.57 0.89
N VAL A 306 14.40 -2.58 1.75
CA VAL A 306 14.02 -3.75 2.52
C VAL A 306 12.69 -4.23 1.96
N GLY A 307 12.69 -5.43 1.37
CA GLY A 307 11.50 -6.10 0.87
C GLY A 307 10.97 -7.11 1.88
N VAL A 308 9.66 -7.31 1.88
CA VAL A 308 8.95 -8.33 2.66
C VAL A 308 8.12 -9.20 1.74
#